data_4aac093be130d16e14f6dff759bd9a8c
#
_entry.id   4aac093be130d16e14f6dff759bd9a8c
#
_cell.length_a   1.000
_cell.length_b   1.000
_cell.length_c   1.000
_cell.angle_alpha   90.00
_cell.angle_beta   90.00
_cell.angle_gamma   90.00
#
_symmetry.space_group_name_H-M   'P 1'
#
loop_
_entity.id
_entity.type
_entity.pdbx_description
1 polymer ?
#
loop_
_entity_poly.entity_id
_entity_poly.type
_entity_poly.pdbx_seq_one_letter_code
_entity_poly.pdbx_strand_id
1 'polypeptide(L)'
;MNSINSIIDLNKHPINDLNYIQKCNSLIKKNSLLVLENFLLDNSLKNILNEAKQLEGKAFYCEQQHTVLLSKQSDSLDKKDPLNRLMTSDKGCVPHDLINQRSDLNTL
;
A
#
# COMPACT_ATOMS: atom_id res chain seq x y z
N MET A 1 -9.66 16.45 8.73
CA MET A 1 -9.11 15.18 8.25
C MET A 1 -10.23 14.16 8.09
N ASN A 2 -10.29 13.50 6.97
CA ASN A 2 -11.22 12.40 6.80
C ASN A 2 -10.72 11.20 7.60
N SER A 3 -11.62 10.49 8.24
CA SER A 3 -11.30 9.22 8.91
C SER A 3 -11.28 8.10 7.89
N ILE A 4 -10.44 7.09 8.08
CA ILE A 4 -10.44 5.86 7.27
C ILE A 4 -11.84 5.22 7.22
N ASN A 5 -12.62 5.36 8.29
CA ASN A 5 -13.99 4.85 8.36
C ASN A 5 -14.92 5.50 7.33
N SER A 6 -14.60 6.70 6.82
CA SER A 6 -15.44 7.40 5.83
C SER A 6 -15.29 6.86 4.41
N ILE A 7 -14.26 6.09 4.13
CA ILE A 7 -13.97 5.56 2.79
C ILE A 7 -14.21 4.05 2.69
N ILE A 8 -14.37 3.36 3.80
CA ILE A 8 -14.54 1.90 3.86
C ILE A 8 -16.04 1.54 3.91
N ASP A 9 -16.42 0.48 3.22
CA ASP A 9 -17.73 -0.12 3.37
C ASP A 9 -17.81 -0.91 4.70
N LEU A 10 -18.17 -0.21 5.78
CA LEU A 10 -18.25 -0.80 7.11
C LEU A 10 -19.39 -1.81 7.28
N ASN A 11 -20.36 -1.85 6.37
CA ASN A 11 -21.40 -2.87 6.38
C ASN A 11 -20.83 -4.23 5.93
N LYS A 12 -19.95 -4.22 4.95
CA LYS A 12 -19.25 -5.42 4.47
C LYS A 12 -18.02 -5.76 5.32
N HIS A 13 -17.32 -4.74 5.78
CA HIS A 13 -16.03 -4.87 6.48
C HIS A 13 -16.03 -4.02 7.75
N PRO A 14 -16.71 -4.46 8.83
CA PRO A 14 -16.77 -3.72 10.10
C PRO A 14 -15.43 -3.80 10.85
N ILE A 15 -14.42 -3.10 10.37
CA ILE A 15 -13.04 -3.12 10.90
C ILE A 15 -12.91 -2.70 12.36
N ASN A 16 -13.94 -2.07 12.92
CA ASN A 16 -13.98 -1.67 14.34
C ASN A 16 -14.59 -2.77 15.24
N ASP A 17 -15.10 -3.85 14.67
CA ASP A 17 -15.70 -4.96 15.40
C ASP A 17 -14.64 -6.02 15.73
N LEU A 18 -14.49 -6.35 17.02
CA LEU A 18 -13.49 -7.32 17.48
C LEU A 18 -13.74 -8.73 16.90
N ASN A 19 -14.98 -9.15 16.75
CA ASN A 19 -15.30 -10.46 16.18
C ASN A 19 -14.87 -10.53 14.71
N TYR A 20 -15.09 -9.45 13.97
CA TYR A 20 -14.65 -9.36 12.59
C TYR A 20 -13.12 -9.41 12.48
N ILE A 21 -12.39 -8.68 13.34
CA ILE A 21 -10.92 -8.69 13.38
C ILE A 21 -10.41 -10.10 13.70
N GLN A 22 -10.99 -10.78 14.68
CA GLN A 22 -10.61 -12.16 15.03
C GLN A 22 -10.84 -13.13 13.88
N LYS A 23 -11.96 -13.00 13.16
CA LYS A 23 -12.24 -13.78 11.95
C LYS A 23 -11.17 -13.55 10.87
N CYS A 24 -10.83 -12.30 10.59
CA CYS A 24 -9.79 -11.95 9.64
C CYS A 24 -8.43 -12.54 10.04
N ASN A 25 -8.05 -12.42 11.29
CA ASN A 25 -6.82 -13.00 11.82
C ASN A 25 -6.76 -14.52 11.66
N SER A 26 -7.88 -15.21 11.90
CA SER A 26 -7.98 -16.66 11.72
C SER A 26 -7.82 -17.06 10.26
N LEU A 27 -8.41 -16.29 9.33
CA LEU A 27 -8.26 -16.53 7.90
C LEU A 27 -6.83 -16.31 7.41
N ILE A 28 -6.15 -15.26 7.89
CA ILE A 28 -4.74 -15.03 7.56
C ILE A 28 -3.86 -16.16 8.07
N LYS A 29 -4.07 -16.61 9.31
CA LYS A 29 -3.32 -17.74 9.89
C LYS A 29 -3.54 -19.05 9.12
N LYS A 30 -4.75 -19.27 8.62
CA LYS A 30 -5.09 -20.48 7.87
C LYS A 30 -4.58 -20.45 6.43
N ASN A 31 -4.74 -19.32 5.74
CA ASN A 31 -4.55 -19.21 4.30
C ASN A 31 -3.29 -18.40 3.91
N SER A 32 -2.60 -17.79 4.87
CA SER A 32 -1.48 -16.84 4.66
C SER A 32 -1.85 -15.64 3.80
N LEU A 33 -3.12 -15.44 3.49
CA LEU A 33 -3.65 -14.37 2.66
C LEU A 33 -5.06 -14.02 3.11
N LEU A 34 -5.38 -12.74 3.11
CA LEU A 34 -6.73 -12.21 3.31
C LEU A 34 -7.06 -11.24 2.17
N VAL A 35 -8.18 -11.49 1.51
CA VAL A 35 -8.74 -10.57 0.49
C VAL A 35 -10.05 -10.02 1.01
N LEU A 36 -10.16 -8.71 1.05
CA LEU A 36 -11.38 -7.97 1.45
C LEU A 36 -12.02 -7.37 0.20
N GLU A 37 -12.90 -8.13 -0.44
CA GLU A 37 -13.57 -7.70 -1.67
C GLU A 37 -14.50 -6.50 -1.40
N ASN A 38 -14.50 -5.53 -2.32
CA ASN A 38 -15.32 -4.32 -2.21
C ASN A 38 -15.09 -3.58 -0.88
N PHE A 39 -13.82 -3.47 -0.47
CA PHE A 39 -13.45 -2.87 0.80
C PHE A 39 -13.76 -1.38 0.87
N LEU A 40 -13.53 -0.65 -0.22
CA LEU A 40 -13.83 0.77 -0.30
C LEU A 40 -15.27 1.02 -0.75
N LEU A 41 -15.85 2.12 -0.29
CA LEU A 41 -17.09 2.65 -0.86
C LEU A 41 -16.88 3.01 -2.34
N ASP A 42 -17.88 2.78 -3.18
CA ASP A 42 -17.77 3.03 -4.63
C ASP A 42 -17.40 4.48 -4.96
N ASN A 43 -17.99 5.46 -4.27
CA ASN A 43 -17.65 6.86 -4.47
C ASN A 43 -16.20 7.17 -4.06
N SER A 44 -15.74 6.60 -2.94
CA SER A 44 -14.38 6.78 -2.48
C SER A 44 -13.38 6.17 -3.47
N LEU A 45 -13.66 5.00 -3.98
CA LEU A 45 -12.83 4.36 -5.01
C LEU A 45 -12.74 5.24 -6.27
N LYS A 46 -13.86 5.78 -6.75
CA LYS A 46 -13.88 6.69 -7.90
C LYS A 46 -13.05 7.96 -7.65
N ASN A 47 -13.20 8.57 -6.47
CA ASN A 47 -12.45 9.76 -6.09
C ASN A 47 -10.95 9.48 -6.04
N ILE A 48 -10.54 8.36 -5.45
CA ILE A 48 -9.14 7.94 -5.34
C ILE A 48 -8.56 7.72 -6.74
N LEU A 49 -9.25 6.98 -7.60
CA LEU A 49 -8.78 6.72 -8.97
C LEU A 49 -8.68 7.99 -9.82
N ASN A 50 -9.64 8.91 -9.69
CA ASN A 50 -9.61 10.18 -10.41
C ASN A 50 -8.44 11.05 -9.97
N GLU A 51 -8.19 11.17 -8.66
CA GLU A 51 -7.06 11.94 -8.14
C GLU A 51 -5.73 11.30 -8.54
N ALA A 52 -5.60 9.98 -8.42
CA ALA A 52 -4.41 9.26 -8.85
C ALA A 52 -4.10 9.51 -10.33
N LYS A 53 -5.13 9.49 -11.18
CA LYS A 53 -5.01 9.78 -12.62
C LYS A 53 -4.53 11.20 -12.89
N GLN A 54 -5.03 12.19 -12.15
CA GLN A 54 -4.59 13.58 -12.27
C GLN A 54 -3.14 13.78 -11.82
N LEU A 55 -2.68 13.00 -10.85
CA LEU A 55 -1.33 13.09 -10.30
C LEU A 55 -0.30 12.27 -11.10
N GLU A 56 -0.73 11.36 -11.95
CA GLU A 56 0.14 10.49 -12.74
C GLU A 56 1.19 11.28 -13.54
N GLY A 57 0.80 12.39 -14.15
CA GLY A 57 1.69 13.27 -14.90
C GLY A 57 2.72 14.04 -14.04
N LYS A 58 2.56 14.03 -12.72
CA LYS A 58 3.46 14.67 -11.75
C LYS A 58 4.38 13.68 -11.05
N ALA A 59 4.26 12.39 -11.35
CA ALA A 59 5.14 11.36 -10.82
C ALA A 59 6.55 11.53 -11.39
N PHE A 60 7.56 11.33 -10.55
CA PHE A 60 8.91 11.13 -11.03
C PHE A 60 9.27 9.65 -11.03
N TYR A 61 10.12 9.26 -11.96
CA TYR A 61 10.51 7.87 -12.15
C TYR A 61 12.00 7.74 -11.92
N CYS A 62 12.41 6.71 -11.20
CA CYS A 62 13.82 6.41 -10.96
C CYS A 62 14.05 4.90 -10.96
N GLU A 63 15.27 4.53 -11.33
CA GLU A 63 15.78 3.18 -11.20
C GLU A 63 16.67 3.11 -9.94
N GLN A 64 16.45 2.11 -9.11
CA GLN A 64 17.23 1.87 -7.90
C GLN A 64 17.74 0.44 -7.85
N GLN A 65 19.00 0.30 -7.42
CA GLN A 65 19.56 -1.00 -7.07
C GLN A 65 19.49 -1.22 -5.56
N HIS A 66 19.05 -2.40 -5.15
CA HIS A 66 18.94 -2.78 -3.76
C HIS A 66 19.02 -4.30 -3.58
N THR A 67 19.31 -4.75 -2.38
CA THR A 67 19.20 -6.15 -1.98
C THR A 67 17.75 -6.54 -1.70
N VAL A 68 17.49 -7.81 -1.39
CA VAL A 68 16.16 -8.28 -0.93
C VAL A 68 15.71 -7.59 0.36
N LEU A 69 16.65 -7.02 1.12
CA LEU A 69 16.38 -6.27 2.35
C LEU A 69 16.14 -4.77 2.08
N LEU A 70 15.98 -4.37 0.84
CA LEU A 70 15.79 -2.99 0.41
C LEU A 70 16.93 -2.05 0.84
N SER A 71 18.13 -2.59 0.94
CA SER A 71 19.33 -1.89 1.39
C SER A 71 20.47 -2.01 0.36
N LYS A 72 21.57 -1.31 0.62
CA LYS A 72 22.83 -1.52 -0.09
C LYS A 72 23.41 -2.90 0.26
N GLN A 73 24.32 -3.39 -0.56
CA GLN A 73 25.08 -4.59 -0.23
C GLN A 73 25.81 -4.43 1.10
N SER A 74 25.85 -5.50 1.88
CA SER A 74 26.55 -5.56 3.16
C SER A 74 27.96 -6.10 2.97
N ASP A 75 28.95 -5.42 3.53
CA ASP A 75 30.34 -5.88 3.54
C ASP A 75 30.56 -7.08 4.48
N SER A 76 29.62 -7.31 5.42
CA SER A 76 29.67 -8.44 6.36
C SER A 76 29.18 -9.76 5.75
N LEU A 77 28.58 -9.73 4.56
CA LEU A 77 28.11 -10.91 3.84
C LEU A 77 29.02 -11.22 2.64
N ASP A 78 29.11 -12.51 2.29
CA ASP A 78 29.77 -12.92 1.06
C ASP A 78 29.09 -12.26 -0.15
N LYS A 79 29.90 -11.89 -1.16
CA LYS A 79 29.37 -11.32 -2.42
C LYS A 79 28.39 -12.24 -3.15
N LYS A 80 28.50 -13.55 -2.93
CA LYS A 80 27.60 -14.57 -3.51
C LYS A 80 26.41 -14.91 -2.62
N ASP A 81 26.32 -14.33 -1.41
CA ASP A 81 25.19 -14.55 -0.51
C ASP A 81 23.89 -14.06 -1.18
N PRO A 82 22.81 -14.89 -1.21
CA PRO A 82 21.53 -14.49 -1.77
C PRO A 82 20.98 -13.19 -1.17
N LEU A 83 21.24 -12.92 0.12
CA LEU A 83 20.84 -11.69 0.79
C LEU A 83 21.61 -10.46 0.29
N ASN A 84 22.74 -10.67 -0.36
CA ASN A 84 23.59 -9.59 -0.90
C ASN A 84 23.40 -9.40 -2.42
N ARG A 85 22.51 -10.18 -3.04
CA ARG A 85 22.19 -10.06 -4.46
C ARG A 85 21.53 -8.70 -4.74
N LEU A 86 22.09 -7.95 -5.69
CA LEU A 86 21.49 -6.71 -6.17
C LEU A 86 20.35 -7.00 -7.15
N MET A 87 19.26 -6.30 -6.94
CA MET A 87 18.10 -6.24 -7.85
C MET A 87 17.88 -4.81 -8.27
N THR A 88 17.37 -4.63 -9.47
CA THR A 88 16.98 -3.31 -9.99
C THR A 88 15.46 -3.19 -9.90
N SER A 89 14.99 -2.06 -9.37
CA SER A 89 13.59 -1.70 -9.34
C SER A 89 13.35 -0.38 -10.04
N ASP A 90 12.38 -0.36 -10.93
CA ASP A 90 11.83 0.86 -11.49
C ASP A 90 10.75 1.38 -10.56
N LYS A 91 10.86 2.63 -10.17
CA LYS A 91 9.90 3.27 -9.25
C LYS A 91 9.31 4.51 -9.88
N GLY A 92 7.98 4.63 -9.80
CA GLY A 92 7.26 5.88 -10.00
C GLY A 92 6.77 6.40 -8.65
N CYS A 93 6.98 7.67 -8.37
CA CYS A 93 6.63 8.26 -7.10
C CYS A 93 5.97 9.62 -7.27
N VAL A 94 4.85 9.83 -6.60
CA VAL A 94 4.22 11.15 -6.46
C VAL A 94 4.56 11.67 -5.07
N PRO A 95 5.19 12.87 -4.96
CA PRO A 95 5.44 13.48 -3.66
C PRO A 95 4.16 13.67 -2.86
N HIS A 96 4.20 13.38 -1.57
CA HIS A 96 3.03 13.45 -0.68
C HIS A 96 2.42 14.84 -0.61
N ASP A 97 3.22 15.90 -0.70
CA ASP A 97 2.77 17.30 -0.69
C ASP A 97 1.93 17.71 -1.91
N LEU A 98 1.96 16.93 -2.99
CA LEU A 98 1.09 17.12 -4.15
C LEU A 98 -0.29 16.48 -3.98
N ILE A 99 -0.49 15.62 -2.99
CA ILE A 99 -1.76 14.97 -2.69
C ILE A 99 -2.59 15.91 -1.81
N ASN A 100 -3.86 16.12 -2.17
CA ASN A 100 -4.76 16.94 -1.36
C ASN A 100 -4.94 16.31 0.02
N GLN A 101 -4.61 17.05 1.07
CA GLN A 101 -4.66 16.58 2.47
C GLN A 101 -6.06 16.15 2.93
N ARG A 102 -7.11 16.59 2.25
CA ARG A 102 -8.51 16.27 2.59
C ARG A 102 -9.14 15.25 1.64
N SER A 103 -8.37 14.71 0.72
CA SER A 103 -8.88 13.76 -0.27
C SER A 103 -9.00 12.33 0.28
N ASP A 104 -9.83 11.53 -0.37
CA ASP A 104 -9.95 10.11 -0.07
C ASP A 104 -8.63 9.36 -0.34
N LEU A 105 -7.88 9.78 -1.36
CA LEU A 105 -6.55 9.22 -1.63
C LEU A 105 -5.58 9.43 -0.46
N ASN A 106 -5.58 10.62 0.13
CA ASN A 106 -4.73 10.90 1.29
C ASN A 106 -5.18 10.12 2.54
N THR A 107 -6.46 9.80 2.64
CA THR A 107 -7.02 9.03 3.76
C THR A 107 -6.67 7.54 3.65
N LEU A 108 -6.56 7.02 2.44
CA LEU A 108 -6.18 5.63 2.17
C LEU A 108 -4.73 5.35 2.53
#